data_2a20ea028a6cb27463b4c9445501f0f1
#
_entry.id   2a20ea028a6cb27463b4c9445501f0f1
#
_cell.length_a   1.000
_cell.length_b   1.000
_cell.length_c   1.000
_cell.angle_alpha   90.00
_cell.angle_beta   90.00
_cell.angle_gamma   90.00
#
_symmetry.space_group_name_H-M   'P 1'
#
loop_
_entity.id
_entity.type
_entity.pdbx_description
1 polymer ?
#
loop_
_entity_poly.entity_id
_entity_poly.type
_entity_poly.pdbx_seq_one_letter_code
_entity_poly.pdbx_strand_id
1 'polypeptide(L)'
;MERTITYKITDSGQNIRIDSFLRKHGYSMQNLTLLKKMPESILKNGEWSYMQTTLQAGDILTVRIQEETSSPNIPAVNLPIDIVYEDEDIIVINKAAGMPIHPSLNNYRNSLANALMWYYEQQNKPFIFRCTNRLDRDTSGLTVVAKHMVSSNILSSMTARHQIEREYLAIVRGHVTPFEGTINAPIGRT
;
A
#
# COMPACT_ATOMS: atom_id res chain seq x y z
N MET A 1 -5.62 -9.99 7.57
CA MET A 1 -4.37 -10.08 6.75
C MET A 1 -3.19 -10.27 7.70
N GLU A 2 -2.33 -11.23 7.41
CA GLU A 2 -1.11 -11.47 8.20
C GLU A 2 0.12 -11.30 7.32
N ARG A 3 1.17 -10.70 7.88
CA ARG A 3 2.47 -10.54 7.22
C ARG A 3 3.58 -10.62 8.25
N THR A 4 4.55 -11.50 8.04
CA THR A 4 5.77 -11.60 8.85
C THR A 4 6.96 -11.11 8.03
N ILE A 5 7.68 -10.13 8.56
CA ILE A 5 8.88 -9.56 7.93
C ILE A 5 10.06 -9.81 8.86
N THR A 6 11.13 -10.37 8.33
CA THR A 6 12.33 -10.70 9.11
C THR A 6 13.53 -9.92 8.60
N TYR A 7 14.25 -9.28 9.51
CA TYR A 7 15.46 -8.52 9.25
C TYR A 7 16.65 -9.19 9.96
N LYS A 8 17.69 -9.50 9.22
CA LYS A 8 18.98 -9.87 9.79
C LYS A 8 19.78 -8.58 10.01
N ILE A 9 20.12 -8.30 11.25
CA ILE A 9 20.82 -7.06 11.61
C ILE A 9 22.31 -7.19 11.22
N THR A 10 22.75 -6.26 10.40
CA THR A 10 24.15 -6.13 9.98
C THR A 10 24.84 -5.03 10.79
N ASP A 11 26.13 -4.81 10.57
CA ASP A 11 26.91 -3.76 11.24
C ASP A 11 26.30 -2.37 11.07
N SER A 12 25.63 -2.08 9.95
CA SER A 12 24.94 -0.82 9.72
C SER A 12 23.66 -0.62 10.56
N GLY A 13 23.13 -1.72 11.11
CA GLY A 13 21.94 -1.73 11.95
C GLY A 13 22.21 -1.90 13.44
N GLN A 14 23.48 -2.14 13.84
CA GLN A 14 23.84 -2.33 15.25
C GLN A 14 23.78 -1.01 16.04
N ASN A 15 23.62 -1.15 17.34
CA ASN A 15 23.51 -0.02 18.29
C ASN A 15 22.36 0.95 18.00
N ILE A 16 21.37 0.51 17.20
CA ILE A 16 20.16 1.28 16.89
C ILE A 16 18.97 0.64 17.61
N ARG A 17 18.09 1.47 18.15
CA ARG A 17 16.84 0.98 18.76
C ARG A 17 15.91 0.41 17.69
N ILE A 18 15.11 -0.59 18.05
CA ILE A 18 14.15 -1.23 17.14
C ILE A 18 13.23 -0.20 16.48
N ASP A 19 12.65 0.76 17.24
CA ASP A 19 11.78 1.79 16.66
C ASP A 19 12.49 2.67 15.62
N SER A 20 13.73 3.04 15.88
CA SER A 20 14.55 3.84 14.97
C SER A 20 14.96 3.04 13.72
N PHE A 21 15.28 1.75 13.90
CA PHE A 21 15.57 0.84 12.80
C PHE A 21 14.35 0.67 11.87
N LEU A 22 13.19 0.38 12.43
CA LEU A 22 11.94 0.21 11.66
C LEU A 22 11.54 1.49 10.91
N ARG A 23 11.74 2.67 11.52
CA ARG A 23 11.49 3.94 10.83
C ARG A 23 12.37 4.13 9.59
N LYS A 24 13.65 3.74 9.67
CA LYS A 24 14.54 3.74 8.49
C LYS A 24 14.08 2.78 7.39
N HIS A 25 13.33 1.72 7.77
CA HIS A 25 12.75 0.73 6.86
C HIS A 25 11.31 1.06 6.44
N GLY A 26 10.88 2.32 6.55
CA GLY A 26 9.61 2.79 6.02
C GLY A 26 8.40 2.63 6.95
N TYR A 27 8.58 2.27 8.22
CA TYR A 27 7.49 2.24 9.18
C TYR A 27 7.18 3.66 9.69
N SER A 28 5.91 4.05 9.64
CA SER A 28 5.46 5.32 10.22
C SER A 28 5.34 5.23 11.74
N MET A 29 5.27 6.38 12.42
CA MET A 29 4.96 6.43 13.85
C MET A 29 3.62 5.76 14.18
N GLN A 30 2.63 5.89 13.29
CA GLN A 30 1.34 5.23 13.43
C GLN A 30 1.49 3.71 13.34
N ASN A 31 2.28 3.18 12.37
CA ASN A 31 2.57 1.75 12.29
C ASN A 31 3.21 1.25 13.59
N LEU A 32 4.22 1.95 14.12
CA LEU A 32 4.87 1.57 15.37
C LEU A 32 3.91 1.60 16.56
N THR A 33 3.00 2.57 16.61
CA THR A 33 1.97 2.65 17.65
C THR A 33 0.98 1.49 17.58
N LEU A 34 0.59 1.07 16.38
CA LEU A 34 -0.28 -0.09 16.19
C LEU A 34 0.44 -1.39 16.56
N LEU A 35 1.67 -1.58 16.08
CA LEU A 35 2.48 -2.75 16.42
C LEU A 35 2.68 -2.91 17.94
N LYS A 36 2.92 -1.83 18.67
CA LYS A 36 3.02 -1.88 20.16
C LYS A 36 1.79 -2.45 20.86
N LYS A 37 0.62 -2.36 20.23
CA LYS A 37 -0.65 -2.85 20.78
C LYS A 37 -0.94 -4.30 20.39
N MET A 38 -0.22 -4.84 19.41
CA MET A 38 -0.39 -6.21 18.91
C MET A 38 0.51 -7.15 19.72
N PRO A 39 -0.02 -8.23 20.31
CA PRO A 39 0.80 -9.23 21.01
C PRO A 39 1.85 -9.82 20.05
N GLU A 40 3.03 -10.07 20.56
CA GLU A 40 4.13 -10.73 19.81
C GLU A 40 4.45 -10.13 18.44
N SER A 41 4.07 -8.88 18.19
CA SER A 41 4.32 -8.20 16.91
C SER A 41 5.81 -7.95 16.65
N ILE A 42 6.62 -7.83 17.71
CA ILE A 42 8.05 -7.55 17.64
C ILE A 42 8.81 -8.62 18.41
N LEU A 43 9.59 -9.41 17.67
CA LEU A 43 10.44 -10.43 18.25
C LEU A 43 11.91 -10.16 17.90
N LYS A 44 12.79 -10.23 18.89
CA LYS A 44 14.23 -10.21 18.73
C LYS A 44 14.76 -11.59 19.06
N ASN A 45 15.41 -12.25 18.10
CA ASN A 45 15.91 -13.62 18.25
C ASN A 45 14.85 -14.63 18.69
N GLY A 46 13.58 -14.43 18.23
CA GLY A 46 12.45 -15.28 18.58
C GLY A 46 11.73 -14.91 19.86
N GLU A 47 12.26 -14.01 20.68
CA GLU A 47 11.65 -13.56 21.93
C GLU A 47 11.01 -12.17 21.78
N TRP A 48 9.89 -11.97 22.47
CA TRP A 48 9.21 -10.67 22.47
C TRP A 48 10.12 -9.56 22.98
N SER A 49 10.07 -8.39 22.33
CA SER A 49 10.97 -7.29 22.65
C SER A 49 10.31 -5.93 22.60
N TYR A 50 10.76 -5.03 23.44
CA TYR A 50 10.33 -3.63 23.43
C TYR A 50 10.92 -2.86 22.25
N MET A 51 10.17 -1.90 21.72
CA MET A 51 10.61 -1.01 20.64
C MET A 51 11.88 -0.19 20.96
N GLN A 52 12.15 0.03 22.27
CA GLN A 52 13.34 0.76 22.73
C GLN A 52 14.58 -0.15 22.85
N THR A 53 14.44 -1.46 22.72
CA THR A 53 15.55 -2.40 22.79
C THR A 53 16.55 -2.10 21.67
N THR A 54 17.84 -2.12 22.02
CA THR A 54 18.93 -1.89 21.07
C THR A 54 19.26 -3.19 20.34
N LEU A 55 19.44 -3.08 19.04
CA LEU A 55 19.84 -4.18 18.14
C LEU A 55 21.37 -4.32 18.11
N GLN A 56 21.84 -5.57 18.00
CA GLN A 56 23.24 -5.91 17.81
C GLN A 56 23.44 -6.58 16.44
N ALA A 57 24.65 -6.51 15.90
CA ALA A 57 24.98 -7.25 14.69
C ALA A 57 24.75 -8.75 14.90
N GLY A 58 24.13 -9.41 13.94
CA GLY A 58 23.75 -10.82 14.01
C GLY A 58 22.36 -11.08 14.59
N ASP A 59 21.72 -10.11 15.26
CA ASP A 59 20.33 -10.26 15.73
C ASP A 59 19.37 -10.51 14.55
N ILE A 60 18.30 -11.25 14.84
CA ILE A 60 17.16 -11.44 13.94
C ILE A 60 15.97 -10.69 14.53
N LEU A 61 15.53 -9.64 13.83
CA LEU A 61 14.33 -8.90 14.18
C LEU A 61 13.17 -9.39 13.31
N THR A 62 12.12 -9.91 13.95
CA THR A 62 10.89 -10.34 13.28
C THR A 62 9.75 -9.39 13.64
N VAL A 63 9.06 -8.90 12.61
CA VAL A 63 7.89 -8.04 12.74
C VAL A 63 6.68 -8.80 12.21
N ARG A 64 5.67 -9.01 13.06
CA ARG A 64 4.40 -9.63 12.69
C ARG A 64 3.32 -8.55 12.61
N ILE A 65 2.72 -8.42 11.43
CA ILE A 65 1.62 -7.50 11.16
C ILE A 65 0.35 -8.35 11.09
N GLN A 66 -0.61 -8.06 11.96
CA GLN A 66 -1.91 -8.74 11.97
C GLN A 66 -3.01 -7.70 11.84
N GLU A 67 -3.81 -7.82 10.79
CA GLU A 67 -4.98 -6.98 10.54
C GLU A 67 -6.20 -7.89 10.44
N GLU A 68 -6.98 -7.92 11.52
CA GLU A 68 -8.10 -8.85 11.71
C GLU A 68 -9.42 -8.32 11.18
N THR A 69 -9.49 -7.03 10.88
CA THR A 69 -10.70 -6.36 10.42
C THR A 69 -10.57 -5.96 8.96
N SER A 70 -11.71 -5.97 8.26
CA SER A 70 -11.84 -5.42 6.92
C SER A 70 -12.33 -3.97 6.95
N SER A 71 -12.22 -3.25 5.83
CA SER A 71 -12.75 -1.89 5.70
C SER A 71 -14.26 -1.85 6.00
N PRO A 72 -14.73 -1.17 7.06
CA PRO A 72 -16.08 -1.35 7.59
C PRO A 72 -17.20 -0.82 6.67
N ASN A 73 -16.89 0.13 5.79
CA ASN A 73 -17.89 0.84 4.98
C ASN A 73 -17.77 0.53 3.48
N ILE A 74 -17.07 -0.54 3.12
CA ILE A 74 -16.90 -0.95 1.73
C ILE A 74 -17.53 -2.33 1.55
N PRO A 75 -18.74 -2.43 0.96
CA PRO A 75 -19.35 -3.72 0.73
C PRO A 75 -18.56 -4.55 -0.29
N ALA A 76 -18.41 -5.84 -0.02
CA ALA A 76 -17.87 -6.80 -0.96
C ALA A 76 -18.85 -7.00 -2.13
N VAL A 77 -18.37 -6.91 -3.36
CA VAL A 77 -19.18 -7.10 -4.56
C VAL A 77 -18.37 -7.86 -5.61
N ASN A 78 -18.94 -8.92 -6.14
CA ASN A 78 -18.34 -9.69 -7.23
C ASN A 78 -18.33 -8.85 -8.52
N LEU A 79 -17.19 -8.22 -8.79
CA LEU A 79 -16.94 -7.46 -10.01
C LEU A 79 -15.68 -8.04 -10.69
N PRO A 80 -15.61 -8.02 -12.03
CA PRO A 80 -14.43 -8.48 -12.73
C PRO A 80 -13.23 -7.58 -12.42
N ILE A 81 -12.10 -8.19 -12.10
CA ILE A 81 -10.80 -7.53 -11.91
C ILE A 81 -9.74 -8.27 -12.70
N ASP A 82 -8.80 -7.51 -13.25
CA ASP A 82 -7.65 -8.00 -13.96
C ASP A 82 -6.40 -7.82 -13.08
N ILE A 83 -5.98 -8.90 -12.39
CA ILE A 83 -4.84 -8.90 -11.50
C ILE A 83 -3.59 -9.16 -12.34
N VAL A 84 -2.71 -8.17 -12.42
CA VAL A 84 -1.45 -8.24 -13.17
C VAL A 84 -0.32 -8.81 -12.33
N TYR A 85 -0.33 -8.51 -11.03
CA TYR A 85 0.68 -8.98 -10.09
C TYR A 85 0.11 -9.01 -8.67
N GLU A 86 0.49 -10.00 -7.90
CA GLU A 86 0.20 -10.06 -6.46
C GLU A 86 1.35 -10.76 -5.73
N ASP A 87 1.79 -10.17 -4.62
CA ASP A 87 2.68 -10.78 -3.64
C ASP A 87 2.13 -10.61 -2.22
N GLU A 88 2.99 -10.75 -1.21
CA GLU A 88 2.59 -10.60 0.19
C GLU A 88 2.34 -9.14 0.59
N ASP A 89 2.88 -8.17 -0.13
CA ASP A 89 2.91 -6.75 0.24
C ASP A 89 2.00 -5.88 -0.62
N ILE A 90 1.82 -6.23 -1.91
CA ILE A 90 1.04 -5.44 -2.87
C ILE A 90 0.17 -6.32 -3.78
N ILE A 91 -0.85 -5.69 -4.36
CA ILE A 91 -1.58 -6.22 -5.52
C ILE A 91 -1.67 -5.12 -6.58
N VAL A 92 -1.38 -5.48 -7.83
CA VAL A 92 -1.43 -4.59 -8.99
C VAL A 92 -2.57 -5.01 -9.90
N ILE A 93 -3.46 -4.08 -10.17
CA ILE A 93 -4.66 -4.28 -10.97
C ILE A 93 -4.58 -3.46 -12.25
N ASN A 94 -4.88 -4.06 -13.38
CA ASN A 94 -5.21 -3.33 -14.59
C ASN A 94 -6.68 -2.90 -14.50
N LYS A 95 -6.91 -1.69 -13.99
CA LYS A 95 -8.25 -1.16 -13.75
C LYS A 95 -8.99 -0.89 -15.06
N ALA A 96 -10.18 -1.40 -15.19
CA ALA A 96 -11.03 -1.10 -16.34
C ALA A 96 -11.52 0.37 -16.31
N ALA A 97 -11.80 0.94 -17.49
CA ALA A 97 -12.54 2.18 -17.62
C ALA A 97 -13.98 2.01 -17.08
N GLY A 98 -14.59 3.08 -16.60
CA GLY A 98 -15.93 3.07 -16.01
C GLY A 98 -15.96 2.62 -14.53
N MET A 99 -14.83 2.12 -13.98
CA MET A 99 -14.73 1.67 -12.59
C MET A 99 -13.99 2.72 -11.73
N PRO A 100 -14.66 3.34 -10.75
CA PRO A 100 -13.97 4.21 -9.78
C PRO A 100 -13.10 3.41 -8.81
N ILE A 101 -12.11 4.07 -8.21
CA ILE A 101 -11.23 3.44 -7.21
C ILE A 101 -11.98 3.17 -5.90
N HIS A 102 -12.71 4.16 -5.38
CA HIS A 102 -13.44 4.09 -4.12
C HIS A 102 -14.94 4.23 -4.34
N PRO A 103 -15.77 3.68 -3.44
CA PRO A 103 -17.18 3.98 -3.41
C PRO A 103 -17.44 5.49 -3.30
N SER A 104 -18.47 5.96 -3.98
CA SER A 104 -18.94 7.34 -3.94
C SER A 104 -20.48 7.37 -4.05
N LEU A 105 -21.09 8.56 -3.92
CA LEU A 105 -22.54 8.71 -3.83
C LEU A 105 -23.33 7.94 -4.90
N ASN A 106 -22.84 7.92 -6.16
CA ASN A 106 -23.51 7.24 -7.28
C ASN A 106 -22.81 5.93 -7.68
N ASN A 107 -21.77 5.51 -6.95
CA ASN A 107 -20.92 4.36 -7.28
C ASN A 107 -20.58 3.57 -6.01
N TYR A 108 -21.58 3.28 -5.19
CA TYR A 108 -21.38 2.67 -3.89
C TYR A 108 -20.95 1.18 -3.97
N ARG A 109 -21.35 0.50 -5.05
CA ARG A 109 -21.16 -0.95 -5.20
C ARG A 109 -20.42 -1.37 -6.48
N ASN A 110 -19.81 -0.44 -7.21
CA ASN A 110 -19.15 -0.71 -8.49
C ASN A 110 -17.72 -0.17 -8.58
N SER A 111 -17.03 -0.06 -7.46
CA SER A 111 -15.65 0.42 -7.39
C SER A 111 -14.62 -0.72 -7.30
N LEU A 112 -13.35 -0.43 -7.60
CA LEU A 112 -12.25 -1.35 -7.41
C LEU A 112 -12.16 -1.83 -5.95
N ALA A 113 -12.42 -0.94 -4.99
CA ALA A 113 -12.46 -1.30 -3.58
C ALA A 113 -13.50 -2.39 -3.29
N ASN A 114 -14.72 -2.30 -3.85
CA ASN A 114 -15.74 -3.32 -3.71
C ASN A 114 -15.31 -4.69 -4.26
N ALA A 115 -14.66 -4.68 -5.43
CA ALA A 115 -14.18 -5.88 -6.09
C ALA A 115 -13.07 -6.58 -5.26
N LEU A 116 -12.11 -5.80 -4.73
CA LEU A 116 -11.04 -6.34 -3.89
C LEU A 116 -11.53 -6.81 -2.52
N MET A 117 -12.53 -6.15 -1.94
CA MET A 117 -13.19 -6.66 -0.73
C MET A 117 -13.76 -8.04 -0.96
N TRP A 118 -14.46 -8.25 -2.07
CA TRP A 118 -15.01 -9.57 -2.44
C TRP A 118 -13.90 -10.58 -2.72
N TYR A 119 -12.86 -10.22 -3.46
CA TYR A 119 -11.73 -11.08 -3.79
C TYR A 119 -11.05 -11.68 -2.55
N TYR A 120 -10.81 -10.87 -1.51
CA TYR A 120 -10.21 -11.35 -0.27
C TYR A 120 -11.21 -12.05 0.66
N GLU A 121 -12.49 -11.68 0.63
CA GLU A 121 -13.55 -12.37 1.36
C GLU A 121 -13.68 -13.83 0.91
N GLN A 122 -13.59 -14.12 -0.39
CA GLN A 122 -13.58 -15.50 -0.92
C GLN A 122 -12.39 -16.33 -0.43
N GLN A 123 -11.32 -15.70 0.01
CA GLN A 123 -10.15 -16.34 0.59
C GLN A 123 -10.21 -16.40 2.12
N ASN A 124 -11.31 -15.97 2.75
CA ASN A 124 -11.44 -15.79 4.20
C ASN A 124 -10.35 -14.92 4.81
N LYS A 125 -9.88 -13.91 4.07
CA LYS A 125 -8.85 -12.98 4.52
C LYS A 125 -9.45 -11.61 4.80
N PRO A 126 -9.31 -11.06 6.02
CA PRO A 126 -9.67 -9.67 6.28
C PRO A 126 -8.80 -8.75 5.43
N PHE A 127 -9.41 -7.70 4.88
CA PHE A 127 -8.71 -6.78 3.99
C PHE A 127 -9.13 -5.34 4.23
N ILE A 128 -8.13 -4.47 4.40
CA ILE A 128 -8.32 -3.02 4.47
C ILE A 128 -7.83 -2.43 3.14
N PHE A 129 -8.75 -1.82 2.40
CA PHE A 129 -8.45 -1.23 1.10
C PHE A 129 -7.56 0.01 1.23
N ARG A 130 -6.35 -0.03 0.65
CA ARG A 130 -5.35 1.04 0.69
C ARG A 130 -4.74 1.25 -0.69
N CYS A 131 -5.40 2.07 -1.49
CA CYS A 131 -4.89 2.46 -2.79
C CYS A 131 -4.03 3.72 -2.66
N THR A 132 -2.79 3.64 -3.07
CA THR A 132 -1.80 4.72 -2.92
C THR A 132 -1.74 5.66 -4.12
N ASN A 133 -2.26 5.22 -5.28
CA ASN A 133 -2.43 6.04 -6.47
C ASN A 133 -3.87 5.93 -6.96
N ARG A 134 -4.44 7.05 -7.40
CA ARG A 134 -5.80 7.07 -7.95
C ARG A 134 -5.75 7.26 -9.46
N LEU A 135 -6.58 6.48 -10.14
CA LEU A 135 -6.99 6.74 -11.52
C LEU A 135 -8.43 7.25 -11.51
N ASP A 136 -8.76 8.12 -12.43
CA ASP A 136 -10.13 8.56 -12.61
C ASP A 136 -11.03 7.40 -13.06
N ARG A 137 -12.35 7.53 -12.91
CA ARG A 137 -13.30 6.47 -13.23
C ARG A 137 -13.08 5.92 -14.64
N ASP A 138 -12.97 6.81 -15.61
CA ASP A 138 -12.90 6.47 -17.02
C ASP A 138 -11.47 6.26 -17.55
N THR A 139 -10.45 6.44 -16.70
CA THR A 139 -9.06 6.09 -16.98
C THR A 139 -8.84 4.62 -16.67
N SER A 140 -8.34 3.86 -17.64
CA SER A 140 -7.88 2.47 -17.46
C SER A 140 -6.39 2.40 -17.15
N GLY A 141 -5.92 1.24 -16.72
CA GLY A 141 -4.49 0.97 -16.52
C GLY A 141 -4.11 0.60 -15.09
N LEU A 142 -2.81 0.58 -14.82
CA LEU A 142 -2.24 -0.01 -13.62
C LEU A 142 -2.52 0.81 -12.36
N THR A 143 -3.01 0.12 -11.35
CA THR A 143 -3.24 0.66 -10.01
C THR A 143 -2.61 -0.27 -8.97
N VAL A 144 -1.82 0.29 -8.06
CA VAL A 144 -1.16 -0.45 -6.99
C VAL A 144 -1.93 -0.27 -5.69
N VAL A 145 -2.28 -1.38 -5.07
CA VAL A 145 -2.98 -1.42 -3.79
C VAL A 145 -2.11 -2.13 -2.76
N ALA A 146 -1.90 -1.51 -1.62
CA ALA A 146 -1.14 -2.07 -0.51
C ALA A 146 -1.98 -3.09 0.27
N LYS A 147 -1.38 -4.24 0.61
CA LYS A 147 -2.08 -5.32 1.32
C LYS A 147 -2.06 -5.13 2.83
N HIS A 148 -1.13 -4.36 3.38
CA HIS A 148 -1.03 -4.08 4.82
C HIS A 148 -0.50 -2.65 5.10
N MET A 149 -0.59 -2.24 6.37
CA MET A 149 -0.29 -0.87 6.78
C MET A 149 1.15 -0.40 6.50
N VAL A 150 2.12 -1.30 6.50
CA VAL A 150 3.53 -0.95 6.26
C VAL A 150 3.78 -0.73 4.77
N SER A 151 3.34 -1.64 3.89
CA SER A 151 3.44 -1.45 2.44
C SER A 151 2.70 -0.19 1.99
N SER A 152 1.55 0.12 2.59
CA SER A 152 0.82 1.36 2.32
C SER A 152 1.65 2.60 2.64
N ASN A 153 2.34 2.61 3.78
CA ASN A 153 3.19 3.75 4.16
C ASN A 153 4.42 3.89 3.25
N ILE A 154 5.04 2.79 2.88
CA ILE A 154 6.19 2.77 1.95
C ILE A 154 5.77 3.33 0.60
N LEU A 155 4.71 2.81 -0.01
CA LEU A 155 4.20 3.27 -1.30
C LEU A 155 3.77 4.75 -1.28
N SER A 156 3.12 5.19 -0.20
CA SER A 156 2.74 6.60 -0.02
C SER A 156 3.98 7.50 0.05
N SER A 157 5.02 7.06 0.76
CA SER A 157 6.31 7.77 0.84
C SER A 157 7.02 7.82 -0.50
N MET A 158 7.05 6.72 -1.26
CA MET A 158 7.61 6.65 -2.60
C MET A 158 6.88 7.59 -3.56
N THR A 159 5.55 7.63 -3.49
CA THR A 159 4.72 8.55 -4.28
C THR A 159 5.03 10.01 -3.96
N ALA A 160 5.12 10.35 -2.67
CA ALA A 160 5.43 11.71 -2.22
C ALA A 160 6.85 12.19 -2.62
N ARG A 161 7.77 11.24 -2.78
CA ARG A 161 9.16 11.52 -3.21
C ARG A 161 9.35 11.39 -4.72
N HIS A 162 8.28 11.24 -5.51
CA HIS A 162 8.34 11.02 -6.96
C HIS A 162 9.20 9.80 -7.37
N GLN A 163 9.26 8.76 -6.54
CA GLN A 163 9.98 7.51 -6.82
C GLN A 163 9.14 6.48 -7.60
N ILE A 164 7.85 6.76 -7.77
CA ILE A 164 6.94 5.99 -8.63
C ILE A 164 6.68 6.82 -9.87
N GLU A 165 7.29 6.41 -10.97
CA GLU A 165 7.08 7.00 -12.28
C GLU A 165 5.73 6.54 -12.86
N ARG A 166 5.02 7.47 -13.49
CA ARG A 166 3.71 7.20 -14.11
C ARG A 166 3.73 7.65 -15.55
N GLU A 167 3.39 6.73 -16.43
CA GLU A 167 3.26 6.98 -17.86
C GLU A 167 1.81 6.78 -18.28
N TYR A 168 1.31 7.63 -19.17
CA TYR A 168 -0.04 7.58 -19.68
C TYR A 168 -0.05 7.72 -21.18
N LEU A 169 -0.94 6.98 -21.84
CA LEU A 169 -1.26 7.14 -23.24
C LEU A 169 -2.62 7.81 -23.38
N ALA A 170 -2.70 8.86 -24.18
CA ALA A 170 -3.96 9.59 -24.43
C ALA A 170 -4.19 9.80 -25.92
N ILE A 171 -5.45 9.62 -26.35
CA ILE A 171 -5.89 9.97 -27.70
C ILE A 171 -6.46 11.38 -27.64
N VAL A 172 -5.91 12.30 -28.44
CA VAL A 172 -6.32 13.69 -28.49
C VAL A 172 -6.92 14.07 -29.84
N ARG A 173 -7.74 15.12 -29.89
CA ARG A 173 -8.26 15.68 -31.15
C ARG A 173 -7.29 16.74 -31.69
N GLY A 174 -7.05 16.70 -33.00
CA GLY A 174 -6.17 17.66 -33.68
C GLY A 174 -4.69 17.29 -33.55
N HIS A 175 -3.84 18.26 -33.81
CA HIS A 175 -2.38 18.11 -33.72
C HIS A 175 -1.84 18.84 -32.49
N VAL A 176 -1.02 18.17 -31.71
CA VAL A 176 -0.31 18.80 -30.59
C VAL A 176 0.98 19.44 -31.15
N THR A 177 1.12 20.74 -30.87
CA THR A 177 2.31 21.50 -31.28
C THR A 177 2.86 22.26 -30.07
N PRO A 178 4.15 22.12 -29.73
CA PRO A 178 5.16 21.26 -30.36
C PRO A 178 4.87 19.77 -30.13
N PHE A 179 5.52 18.87 -30.90
CA PHE A 179 5.34 17.43 -30.82
C PHE A 179 5.71 16.85 -29.45
N GLU A 180 6.66 17.46 -28.78
CA GLU A 180 7.05 17.13 -27.41
C GLU A 180 7.27 18.40 -26.59
N GLY A 181 7.10 18.31 -25.28
CA GLY A 181 7.31 19.46 -24.38
C GLY A 181 6.95 19.13 -22.93
N THR A 182 7.29 20.07 -22.05
CA THR A 182 6.99 19.97 -20.62
C THR A 182 6.03 21.09 -20.23
N ILE A 183 4.91 20.73 -19.59
CA ILE A 183 4.01 21.70 -18.97
C ILE A 183 4.33 21.73 -17.47
N ASN A 184 4.87 22.84 -17.01
CA ASN A 184 5.17 23.07 -15.59
C ASN A 184 4.33 24.25 -15.08
N ALA A 185 3.06 23.97 -14.80
CA ALA A 185 2.10 24.96 -14.32
C ALA A 185 1.15 24.33 -13.29
N PRO A 186 0.60 25.11 -12.34
CA PRO A 186 -0.42 24.64 -11.43
C PRO A 186 -1.69 24.21 -12.18
N ILE A 187 -2.32 23.13 -11.71
CA ILE A 187 -3.63 22.68 -12.19
C ILE A 187 -4.69 23.23 -11.24
N GLY A 188 -5.65 23.99 -11.77
CA GLY A 188 -6.78 24.53 -11.02
C GLY A 188 -8.11 24.14 -11.64
N ARG A 189 -9.19 24.37 -10.88
CA ARG A 189 -10.56 24.34 -11.42
C ARG A 189 -10.95 25.76 -11.82
N THR A 190 -11.54 25.91 -12.98
CA THR A 190 -12.23 27.13 -13.43
C THR A 190 -13.66 27.13 -12.90
#